data_0e4935b78def9293e203d0aa4da3d9ce
#
_entry.id   0e4935b78def9293e203d0aa4da3d9ce
#
_cell.length_a   1.000
_cell.length_b   1.000
_cell.length_c   1.000
_cell.angle_alpha   90.00
_cell.angle_beta   90.00
_cell.angle_gamma   90.00
#
_symmetry.space_group_name_H-M   'P 1'
#
loop_
_entity.id
_entity.type
_entity.pdbx_description
1 polymer ?
#
loop_
_entity_poly.entity_id
_entity_poly.type
_entity_poly.pdbx_seq_one_letter_code
_entity_poly.pdbx_strand_id
1 'polypeptide(L)'
;WGLKGYFTEKTSSGYAIAGRSIPFFAFLLAATAASFSGWTFIGHPGLIWRDGLAYAFASFYVLTIPITGTFFSKRTWLMGKRYGFITPGDMYAYYYNNETLRWLVVATAVLYSIFYSAVQLMAAGALFNVIAGVPTAYGAIFLAFIVWFYVCTGGLKASTWVGVIQFVLLVGGIIILGFFVMRAPEFGGWTAFSNSIKALDPKFLEVPKVINFGLGGGWTSVMILTYMFALMGIQSSPAFTMWTFGIKSPKPLAWQQAFMSTFVVGFALFFFTAFQGMGAKILQLAGHAAFADVNQATVVPVLMKTFLPPFM
;
A
#
# COMPACT_ATOMS: atom_id res chain seq x y z
N TRP A 1 18.98 -11.70 -2.05
CA TRP A 1 18.54 -11.33 -3.40
C TRP A 1 19.35 -10.16 -3.95
N GLY A 2 19.52 -9.07 -3.17
CA GLY A 2 20.32 -7.92 -3.60
C GLY A 2 21.73 -8.30 -4.03
N LEU A 3 22.48 -9.00 -3.19
CA LEU A 3 23.85 -9.45 -3.54
C LEU A 3 23.88 -10.33 -4.77
N LYS A 4 22.92 -11.24 -4.95
CA LYS A 4 22.83 -12.04 -6.17
C LYS A 4 22.59 -11.16 -7.40
N GLY A 5 21.72 -10.14 -7.29
CA GLY A 5 21.48 -9.18 -8.36
C GLY A 5 22.73 -8.41 -8.76
N TYR A 6 23.52 -7.96 -7.81
CA TYR A 6 24.79 -7.25 -8.05
C TYR A 6 25.75 -8.04 -8.97
N PHE A 7 25.84 -9.35 -8.78
CA PHE A 7 26.71 -10.19 -9.59
C PHE A 7 26.10 -10.58 -10.95
N THR A 8 24.78 -10.51 -11.11
CA THR A 8 24.10 -11.01 -12.33
C THR A 8 23.61 -9.90 -13.26
N GLU A 9 23.27 -8.72 -12.75
CA GLU A 9 22.64 -7.66 -13.54
C GLU A 9 23.63 -6.53 -13.84
N LYS A 10 24.29 -6.62 -14.98
CA LYS A 10 25.35 -5.67 -15.39
C LYS A 10 24.92 -4.64 -16.43
N THR A 11 23.66 -4.67 -16.87
CA THR A 11 23.13 -3.74 -17.88
C THR A 11 22.10 -2.80 -17.28
N SER A 12 21.96 -1.58 -17.83
CA SER A 12 20.95 -0.62 -17.39
C SER A 12 19.54 -1.20 -17.47
N SER A 13 19.20 -1.95 -18.52
CA SER A 13 17.90 -2.61 -18.64
C SER A 13 17.76 -3.79 -17.66
N GLY A 14 18.82 -4.52 -17.36
CA GLY A 14 18.83 -5.56 -16.32
C GLY A 14 18.52 -4.98 -14.95
N TYR A 15 19.18 -3.90 -14.59
CA TYR A 15 18.98 -3.21 -13.31
C TYR A 15 17.60 -2.53 -13.21
N ALA A 16 17.25 -1.68 -14.18
CA ALA A 16 16.08 -0.83 -14.11
C ALA A 16 14.75 -1.55 -14.37
N ILE A 17 14.73 -2.52 -15.28
CA ILE A 17 13.51 -3.24 -15.70
C ILE A 17 13.67 -4.77 -15.70
N ALA A 18 14.61 -5.28 -14.89
CA ALA A 18 14.87 -6.71 -14.76
C ALA A 18 15.09 -7.44 -16.11
N GLY A 19 15.64 -6.75 -17.12
CA GLY A 19 15.84 -7.29 -18.47
C GLY A 19 14.54 -7.80 -19.13
N ARG A 20 13.37 -7.30 -18.75
CA ARG A 20 12.05 -7.75 -19.22
C ARG A 20 11.77 -9.23 -18.95
N SER A 21 12.30 -9.75 -17.85
CA SER A 21 12.27 -11.18 -17.54
C SER A 21 11.34 -11.56 -16.38
N ILE A 22 10.63 -10.59 -15.77
CA ILE A 22 9.76 -10.84 -14.62
C ILE A 22 8.65 -11.83 -15.02
N PRO A 23 8.57 -13.00 -14.33
CA PRO A 23 7.57 -14.01 -14.64
C PRO A 23 6.19 -13.65 -14.08
N PHE A 24 5.15 -14.34 -14.59
CA PHE A 24 3.75 -14.07 -14.29
C PHE A 24 3.44 -13.95 -12.78
N PHE A 25 3.72 -14.96 -12.00
CA PHE A 25 3.38 -14.98 -10.57
C PHE A 25 4.20 -13.98 -9.75
N ALA A 26 5.49 -13.83 -10.05
CA ALA A 26 6.32 -12.87 -9.36
C ALA A 26 5.83 -11.44 -9.59
N PHE A 27 5.40 -11.11 -10.82
CA PHE A 27 4.80 -9.81 -11.09
C PHE A 27 3.48 -9.62 -10.35
N LEU A 28 2.57 -10.62 -10.39
CA LEU A 28 1.28 -10.54 -9.68
C LEU A 28 1.46 -10.15 -8.22
N LEU A 29 2.32 -10.87 -7.50
CA LEU A 29 2.50 -10.66 -6.08
C LEU A 29 3.29 -9.38 -5.79
N ALA A 30 4.45 -9.21 -6.44
CA ALA A 30 5.34 -8.10 -6.15
C ALA A 30 4.79 -6.74 -6.60
N ALA A 31 4.17 -6.64 -7.78
CA ALA A 31 3.56 -5.40 -8.23
C ALA A 31 2.34 -5.03 -7.36
N THR A 32 1.60 -6.02 -6.86
CA THR A 32 0.52 -5.77 -5.89
C THR A 32 1.10 -5.29 -4.56
N ALA A 33 2.15 -5.91 -4.03
CA ALA A 33 2.82 -5.42 -2.83
C ALA A 33 3.36 -3.99 -2.99
N ALA A 34 3.86 -3.65 -4.18
CA ALA A 34 4.32 -2.29 -4.46
C ALA A 34 3.19 -1.26 -4.58
N SER A 35 1.97 -1.69 -4.98
CA SER A 35 0.78 -0.83 -5.02
C SER A 35 0.22 -0.55 -3.62
N PHE A 36 0.35 -1.52 -2.73
CA PHE A 36 -0.20 -1.48 -1.37
C PHE A 36 0.94 -1.50 -0.37
N SER A 37 1.01 -0.50 0.47
CA SER A 37 2.20 -0.11 1.21
C SER A 37 2.02 -0.27 2.72
N GLY A 38 3.03 0.15 3.50
CA GLY A 38 2.92 0.30 4.95
C GLY A 38 1.76 1.21 5.37
N TRP A 39 1.37 2.17 4.52
CA TRP A 39 0.14 2.93 4.74
C TRP A 39 -1.09 2.02 4.71
N THR A 40 -1.16 1.07 3.79
CA THR A 40 -2.26 0.10 3.71
C THR A 40 -2.37 -0.76 4.96
N PHE A 41 -1.21 -1.17 5.50
CA PHE A 41 -1.16 -2.03 6.68
C PHE A 41 -1.40 -1.29 8.00
N ILE A 42 -0.81 -0.12 8.16
CA ILE A 42 -0.82 0.66 9.41
C ILE A 42 -1.75 1.87 9.31
N GLY A 43 -1.61 2.65 8.26
CA GLY A 43 -2.32 3.93 8.14
C GLY A 43 -3.80 3.76 7.89
N HIS A 44 -4.21 2.76 7.09
CA HIS A 44 -5.60 2.56 6.73
C HIS A 44 -6.48 2.18 7.94
N PRO A 45 -6.14 1.16 8.76
CA PRO A 45 -6.89 0.88 9.98
C PRO A 45 -6.81 2.03 11.00
N GLY A 46 -5.66 2.72 11.06
CA GLY A 46 -5.49 3.90 11.92
C GLY A 46 -6.41 5.06 11.55
N LEU A 47 -6.67 5.26 10.25
CA LEU A 47 -7.63 6.26 9.78
C LEU A 47 -9.07 5.84 10.08
N ILE A 48 -9.40 4.56 9.98
CA ILE A 48 -10.73 4.06 10.39
C ILE A 48 -10.92 4.23 11.90
N TRP A 49 -9.90 3.95 12.70
CA TRP A 49 -9.94 4.21 14.14
C TRP A 49 -10.20 5.70 14.46
N ARG A 50 -9.59 6.62 13.70
CA ARG A 50 -9.72 8.06 13.90
C ARG A 50 -11.02 8.63 13.34
N ASP A 51 -11.34 8.30 12.09
CA ASP A 51 -12.37 8.97 11.28
C ASP A 51 -13.64 8.13 11.08
N GLY A 52 -13.61 6.87 11.49
CA GLY A 52 -14.77 5.98 11.43
C GLY A 52 -14.95 5.27 10.09
N LEU A 53 -16.14 4.67 9.94
CA LEU A 53 -16.51 3.84 8.80
C LEU A 53 -16.55 4.63 7.49
N ALA A 54 -16.83 5.94 7.56
CA ALA A 54 -16.76 6.82 6.37
C ALA A 54 -15.43 6.71 5.64
N TYR A 55 -14.31 6.58 6.38
CA TYR A 55 -13.01 6.35 5.77
C TYR A 55 -12.87 4.95 5.15
N ALA A 56 -13.49 3.92 5.71
CA ALA A 56 -13.46 2.58 5.12
C ALA A 56 -14.02 2.57 3.70
N PHE A 57 -15.02 3.41 3.40
CA PHE A 57 -15.54 3.55 2.03
C PHE A 57 -14.52 4.17 1.07
N ALA A 58 -13.52 4.89 1.53
CA ALA A 58 -12.42 5.33 0.69
C ALA A 58 -11.65 4.14 0.08
N SER A 59 -11.70 2.95 0.69
CA SER A 59 -11.13 1.71 0.14
C SER A 59 -11.71 1.31 -1.21
N PHE A 60 -12.84 1.87 -1.63
CA PHE A 60 -13.40 1.66 -2.96
C PHE A 60 -12.47 2.13 -4.10
N TYR A 61 -11.39 2.86 -3.79
CA TYR A 61 -10.34 3.13 -4.78
C TYR A 61 -9.76 1.86 -5.43
N VAL A 62 -9.83 0.71 -4.76
CA VAL A 62 -9.43 -0.58 -5.35
C VAL A 62 -10.28 -0.98 -6.57
N LEU A 63 -11.47 -0.39 -6.74
CA LEU A 63 -12.32 -0.56 -7.91
C LEU A 63 -11.91 0.36 -9.06
N THR A 64 -11.31 1.51 -8.77
CA THR A 64 -10.92 2.51 -9.78
C THR A 64 -9.48 2.34 -10.28
N ILE A 65 -8.56 1.84 -9.43
CA ILE A 65 -7.19 1.51 -9.83
C ILE A 65 -7.13 0.64 -11.10
N PRO A 66 -7.91 -0.45 -11.23
CA PRO A 66 -7.90 -1.31 -12.41
C PRO A 66 -8.28 -0.60 -13.71
N ILE A 67 -9.03 0.49 -13.64
CA ILE A 67 -9.47 1.23 -14.84
C ILE A 67 -8.24 1.70 -15.62
N THR A 68 -7.35 2.47 -14.99
CA THR A 68 -6.12 2.95 -15.63
C THR A 68 -5.22 1.80 -16.08
N GLY A 69 -5.03 0.80 -15.22
CA GLY A 69 -4.21 -0.36 -15.55
C GLY A 69 -4.74 -1.16 -16.74
N THR A 70 -6.05 -1.40 -16.80
CA THR A 70 -6.67 -2.14 -17.89
C THR A 70 -6.58 -1.40 -19.21
N PHE A 71 -6.84 -0.09 -19.21
CA PHE A 71 -6.82 0.70 -20.45
C PHE A 71 -5.42 1.00 -20.97
N PHE A 72 -4.43 1.24 -20.11
CA PHE A 72 -3.13 1.77 -20.52
C PHE A 72 -1.97 0.78 -20.39
N SER A 73 -1.93 -0.08 -19.38
CA SER A 73 -0.72 -0.87 -19.07
C SER A 73 -0.29 -1.79 -20.21
N LYS A 74 -1.23 -2.46 -20.90
CA LYS A 74 -0.90 -3.31 -22.04
C LYS A 74 -0.31 -2.51 -23.22
N ARG A 75 -0.84 -1.32 -23.47
CA ARG A 75 -0.33 -0.42 -24.53
C ARG A 75 1.07 0.09 -24.17
N THR A 76 1.25 0.50 -22.92
CA THR A 76 2.54 0.92 -22.38
C THR A 76 3.60 -0.20 -22.51
N TRP A 77 3.23 -1.44 -22.15
CA TRP A 77 4.10 -2.60 -22.33
C TRP A 77 4.49 -2.83 -23.79
N LEU A 78 3.53 -2.76 -24.71
CA LEU A 78 3.78 -2.90 -26.14
C LEU A 78 4.74 -1.84 -26.68
N MET A 79 4.53 -0.58 -26.29
CA MET A 79 5.43 0.52 -26.67
C MET A 79 6.83 0.33 -26.10
N GLY A 80 6.92 0.00 -24.82
CA GLY A 80 8.20 -0.28 -24.18
C GLY A 80 8.96 -1.41 -24.84
N LYS A 81 8.27 -2.48 -25.29
CA LYS A 81 8.88 -3.59 -26.00
C LYS A 81 9.29 -3.23 -27.43
N ARG A 82 8.44 -2.48 -28.13
CA ARG A 82 8.67 -2.10 -29.55
C ARG A 82 9.82 -1.11 -29.71
N TYR A 83 9.89 -0.11 -28.83
CA TYR A 83 10.85 0.99 -28.94
C TYR A 83 12.03 0.89 -27.97
N GLY A 84 12.08 -0.15 -27.16
CA GLY A 84 13.17 -0.37 -26.21
C GLY A 84 13.18 0.54 -24.98
N PHE A 85 12.07 1.23 -24.66
CA PHE A 85 12.01 2.17 -23.55
C PHE A 85 12.33 1.49 -22.21
N ILE A 86 13.15 2.13 -21.39
CA ILE A 86 13.53 1.68 -20.06
C ILE A 86 12.76 2.46 -18.98
N THR A 87 12.54 3.76 -19.23
CA THR A 87 11.84 4.66 -18.32
C THR A 87 10.60 5.28 -18.97
N PRO A 88 9.62 5.75 -18.22
CA PRO A 88 8.51 6.54 -18.80
C PRO A 88 9.01 7.83 -19.45
N GLY A 89 10.12 8.42 -18.96
CA GLY A 89 10.74 9.59 -19.59
C GLY A 89 11.16 9.32 -21.04
N ASP A 90 11.66 8.12 -21.35
CA ASP A 90 12.01 7.73 -22.72
C ASP A 90 10.79 7.76 -23.62
N MET A 91 9.65 7.26 -23.13
CA MET A 91 8.40 7.21 -23.88
C MET A 91 7.86 8.61 -24.23
N TYR A 92 7.86 9.52 -23.25
CA TYR A 92 7.40 10.88 -23.46
C TYR A 92 8.35 11.69 -24.36
N ALA A 93 9.66 11.61 -24.11
CA ALA A 93 10.66 12.27 -24.94
C ALA A 93 10.57 11.83 -26.41
N TYR A 94 10.41 10.52 -26.65
CA TYR A 94 10.25 9.98 -27.98
C TYR A 94 8.95 10.43 -28.67
N TYR A 95 7.82 10.35 -27.96
CA TYR A 95 6.51 10.67 -28.53
C TYR A 95 6.38 12.15 -28.92
N TYR A 96 6.86 13.05 -28.06
CA TYR A 96 6.78 14.48 -28.29
C TYR A 96 8.05 15.06 -28.95
N ASN A 97 9.04 14.25 -29.25
CA ASN A 97 10.33 14.68 -29.78
C ASN A 97 10.96 15.82 -28.97
N ASN A 98 10.92 15.72 -27.65
CA ASN A 98 11.34 16.77 -26.72
C ASN A 98 11.97 16.22 -25.44
N GLU A 99 13.27 16.45 -25.27
CA GLU A 99 14.06 15.99 -24.10
C GLU A 99 13.65 16.70 -22.79
N THR A 100 13.08 17.90 -22.87
CA THR A 100 12.59 18.59 -21.65
C THR A 100 11.52 17.78 -20.92
N LEU A 101 10.70 17.04 -21.65
CA LEU A 101 9.68 16.17 -21.07
C LEU A 101 10.28 15.00 -20.31
N ARG A 102 11.44 14.48 -20.72
CA ARG A 102 12.18 13.48 -19.94
C ARG A 102 12.53 14.01 -18.54
N TRP A 103 13.08 15.21 -18.49
CA TRP A 103 13.46 15.85 -17.24
C TRP A 103 12.26 16.19 -16.35
N LEU A 104 11.14 16.58 -16.95
CA LEU A 104 9.88 16.80 -16.23
C LEU A 104 9.38 15.50 -15.58
N VAL A 105 9.44 14.38 -16.30
CA VAL A 105 9.09 13.06 -15.75
C VAL A 105 10.03 12.67 -14.62
N VAL A 106 11.34 12.93 -14.74
CA VAL A 106 12.31 12.68 -13.67
C VAL A 106 11.99 13.52 -12.44
N ALA A 107 11.75 14.81 -12.60
CA ALA A 107 11.39 15.71 -11.49
C ALA A 107 10.11 15.25 -10.77
N THR A 108 9.09 14.89 -11.53
CA THR A 108 7.83 14.34 -10.99
C THR A 108 8.06 13.02 -10.25
N ALA A 109 8.90 12.12 -10.80
CA ALA A 109 9.22 10.84 -10.17
C ALA A 109 9.96 11.02 -8.85
N VAL A 110 10.93 11.93 -8.79
CA VAL A 110 11.69 12.23 -7.56
C VAL A 110 10.77 12.81 -6.51
N LEU A 111 9.97 13.82 -6.88
CA LEU A 111 9.03 14.46 -5.96
C LEU A 111 8.03 13.44 -5.37
N TYR A 112 7.41 12.64 -6.23
CA TYR A 112 6.51 11.55 -5.81
C TYR A 112 7.21 10.57 -4.85
N SER A 113 8.42 10.13 -5.20
CA SER A 113 9.15 9.11 -4.44
C SER A 113 9.54 9.60 -3.04
N ILE A 114 9.87 10.87 -2.86
CA ILE A 114 10.20 11.45 -1.55
C ILE A 114 9.01 11.31 -0.60
N PHE A 115 7.85 11.81 -0.98
CA PHE A 115 6.65 11.77 -0.14
C PHE A 115 6.15 10.34 0.08
N TYR A 116 6.16 9.52 -0.98
CA TYR A 116 5.74 8.12 -0.87
C TYR A 116 6.64 7.31 0.06
N SER A 117 7.96 7.49 -0.01
CA SER A 117 8.92 6.82 0.87
C SER A 117 8.81 7.28 2.32
N ALA A 118 8.55 8.56 2.55
CA ALA A 118 8.40 9.10 3.90
C ALA A 118 7.29 8.37 4.68
N VAL A 119 6.15 8.10 4.05
CA VAL A 119 5.04 7.35 4.67
C VAL A 119 5.47 5.93 5.07
N GLN A 120 6.26 5.25 4.23
CA GLN A 120 6.77 3.91 4.52
C GLN A 120 7.71 3.89 5.73
N LEU A 121 8.61 4.88 5.79
CA LEU A 121 9.57 5.03 6.88
C LEU A 121 8.87 5.38 8.21
N MET A 122 7.85 6.22 8.16
CA MET A 122 7.02 6.52 9.33
C MET A 122 6.28 5.28 9.86
N ALA A 123 5.69 4.49 8.97
CA ALA A 123 5.00 3.25 9.33
C ALA A 123 5.97 2.25 9.99
N ALA A 124 7.15 2.06 9.42
CA ALA A 124 8.18 1.19 9.99
C ALA A 124 8.68 1.70 11.35
N GLY A 125 8.95 3.01 11.44
CA GLY A 125 9.37 3.63 12.70
C GLY A 125 8.36 3.42 13.82
N ALA A 126 7.07 3.60 13.55
CA ALA A 126 6.00 3.36 14.52
C ALA A 126 5.94 1.88 14.94
N LEU A 127 6.10 0.96 14.00
CA LEU A 127 6.11 -0.48 14.27
C LEU A 127 7.28 -0.85 15.21
N PHE A 128 8.50 -0.43 14.89
CA PHE A 128 9.68 -0.69 15.73
C PHE A 128 9.57 -0.06 17.12
N ASN A 129 8.98 1.12 17.20
CA ASN A 129 8.79 1.80 18.48
C ASN A 129 7.85 1.01 19.40
N VAL A 130 6.69 0.60 18.92
CA VAL A 130 5.68 -0.09 19.75
C VAL A 130 6.12 -1.54 20.10
N ILE A 131 6.67 -2.26 19.12
CA ILE A 131 6.98 -3.69 19.30
C ILE A 131 8.34 -3.87 20.00
N ALA A 132 9.37 -3.17 19.56
CA ALA A 132 10.73 -3.33 20.04
C ALA A 132 11.21 -2.27 21.02
N GLY A 133 10.40 -1.23 21.30
CA GLY A 133 10.79 -0.11 22.17
C GLY A 133 11.89 0.78 21.59
N VAL A 134 12.19 0.65 20.29
CA VAL A 134 13.24 1.42 19.62
C VAL A 134 12.66 2.81 19.23
N PRO A 135 13.38 3.91 19.43
CA PRO A 135 12.91 5.22 18.97
C PRO A 135 12.57 5.23 17.47
N THR A 136 11.44 5.85 17.10
CA THR A 136 10.86 5.86 15.75
C THR A 136 11.89 6.18 14.66
N ALA A 137 12.78 7.15 14.91
CA ALA A 137 13.82 7.55 13.96
C ALA A 137 14.79 6.41 13.63
N TYR A 138 15.22 5.63 14.60
CA TYR A 138 16.15 4.51 14.38
C TYR A 138 15.48 3.38 13.61
N GLY A 139 14.21 3.08 13.90
CA GLY A 139 13.44 2.09 13.14
C GLY A 139 13.28 2.50 11.67
N ALA A 140 13.00 3.79 11.43
CA ALA A 140 12.89 4.34 10.07
C ALA A 140 14.23 4.27 9.32
N ILE A 141 15.35 4.67 9.96
CA ILE A 141 16.70 4.62 9.37
C ILE A 141 17.09 3.18 9.06
N PHE A 142 16.81 2.25 9.97
CA PHE A 142 17.11 0.83 9.77
C PHE A 142 16.38 0.26 8.53
N LEU A 143 15.07 0.55 8.39
CA LEU A 143 14.35 0.13 7.19
C LEU A 143 14.91 0.81 5.94
N ALA A 144 15.18 2.12 5.99
CA ALA A 144 15.75 2.86 4.86
C ALA A 144 17.06 2.24 4.37
N PHE A 145 17.94 1.85 5.30
CA PHE A 145 19.21 1.19 4.99
C PHE A 145 18.99 -0.18 4.31
N ILE A 146 18.09 -1.00 4.82
CA ILE A 146 17.77 -2.31 4.22
C ILE A 146 17.24 -2.12 2.78
N VAL A 147 16.30 -1.19 2.59
CA VAL A 147 15.71 -0.93 1.27
C VAL A 147 16.78 -0.41 0.31
N TRP A 148 17.54 0.60 0.73
CA TRP A 148 18.64 1.14 -0.05
C TRP A 148 19.62 0.04 -0.48
N PHE A 149 20.03 -0.81 0.46
CA PHE A 149 20.99 -1.88 0.19
C PHE A 149 20.50 -2.84 -0.90
N TYR A 150 19.31 -3.42 -0.76
CA TYR A 150 18.85 -4.41 -1.76
C TYR A 150 18.44 -3.79 -3.10
N VAL A 151 17.98 -2.54 -3.10
CA VAL A 151 17.64 -1.82 -4.34
C VAL A 151 18.91 -1.43 -5.09
N CYS A 152 19.87 -0.80 -4.43
CA CYS A 152 21.14 -0.40 -5.07
C CYS A 152 21.93 -1.59 -5.60
N THR A 153 21.90 -2.73 -4.92
CA THR A 153 22.65 -3.91 -5.33
C THR A 153 21.94 -4.76 -6.38
N GLY A 154 20.62 -4.84 -6.37
CA GLY A 154 19.89 -5.80 -7.17
C GLY A 154 18.78 -5.25 -8.08
N GLY A 155 18.52 -3.95 -8.05
CA GLY A 155 17.54 -3.29 -8.92
C GLY A 155 16.14 -3.89 -8.85
N LEU A 156 15.39 -3.77 -9.96
CA LEU A 156 14.01 -4.24 -10.03
C LEU A 156 13.87 -5.76 -9.85
N LYS A 157 14.85 -6.54 -10.25
CA LYS A 157 14.80 -8.01 -10.10
C LYS A 157 14.86 -8.44 -8.64
N ALA A 158 15.74 -7.85 -7.84
CA ALA A 158 15.81 -8.11 -6.42
C ALA A 158 14.53 -7.61 -5.72
N SER A 159 14.08 -6.40 -6.05
CA SER A 159 12.83 -5.83 -5.55
C SER A 159 11.61 -6.71 -5.86
N THR A 160 11.59 -7.37 -7.01
CA THR A 160 10.52 -8.32 -7.36
C THR A 160 10.44 -9.47 -6.35
N TRP A 161 11.56 -10.13 -6.05
CA TRP A 161 11.54 -11.27 -5.13
C TRP A 161 11.29 -10.88 -3.67
N VAL A 162 11.79 -9.74 -3.25
CA VAL A 162 11.46 -9.15 -1.94
C VAL A 162 9.95 -8.85 -1.90
N GLY A 163 9.41 -8.25 -2.95
CA GLY A 163 7.99 -7.93 -3.07
C GLY A 163 7.06 -9.15 -3.03
N VAL A 164 7.48 -10.30 -3.53
CA VAL A 164 6.73 -11.56 -3.40
C VAL A 164 6.53 -11.93 -1.92
N ILE A 165 7.59 -11.85 -1.11
CA ILE A 165 7.52 -12.13 0.34
C ILE A 165 6.68 -11.05 1.03
N GLN A 166 6.92 -9.79 0.69
CA GLN A 166 6.17 -8.66 1.26
C GLN A 166 4.67 -8.77 1.00
N PHE A 167 4.24 -9.26 -0.16
CA PHE A 167 2.83 -9.49 -0.46
C PHE A 167 2.19 -10.49 0.52
N VAL A 168 2.85 -11.60 0.76
CA VAL A 168 2.35 -12.64 1.68
C VAL A 168 2.24 -12.08 3.10
N LEU A 169 3.27 -11.36 3.55
CA LEU A 169 3.27 -10.74 4.87
C LEU A 169 2.23 -9.62 4.99
N LEU A 170 2.05 -8.80 3.96
CA LEU A 170 1.09 -7.70 3.95
C LEU A 170 -0.34 -8.22 4.04
N VAL A 171 -0.76 -9.04 3.08
CA VAL A 171 -2.14 -9.52 2.99
C VAL A 171 -2.42 -10.54 4.11
N GLY A 172 -1.49 -11.45 4.34
CA GLY A 172 -1.59 -12.41 5.44
C GLY A 172 -1.66 -11.73 6.80
N GLY A 173 -0.82 -10.73 7.05
CA GLY A 173 -0.81 -9.96 8.29
C GLY A 173 -2.12 -9.19 8.52
N ILE A 174 -2.67 -8.55 7.47
CA ILE A 174 -3.97 -7.87 7.55
C ILE A 174 -5.08 -8.86 7.95
N ILE A 175 -5.15 -10.00 7.28
CA ILE A 175 -6.18 -11.02 7.51
C ILE A 175 -6.03 -11.63 8.90
N ILE A 176 -4.82 -12.06 9.26
CA ILE A 176 -4.54 -12.68 10.55
C ILE A 176 -4.86 -11.73 11.68
N LEU A 177 -4.33 -10.49 11.65
CA LEU A 177 -4.59 -9.52 12.70
C LEU A 177 -6.08 -9.20 12.82
N GLY A 178 -6.78 -8.97 11.70
CA GLY A 178 -8.22 -8.71 11.73
C GLY A 178 -9.01 -9.87 12.32
N PHE A 179 -8.61 -11.10 12.01
CA PHE A 179 -9.23 -12.30 12.58
C PHE A 179 -9.00 -12.41 14.10
N PHE A 180 -7.80 -12.13 14.59
CA PHE A 180 -7.51 -12.12 16.02
C PHE A 180 -8.28 -11.03 16.75
N VAL A 181 -8.38 -9.83 16.17
CA VAL A 181 -9.20 -8.74 16.73
C VAL A 181 -10.67 -9.16 16.85
N MET A 182 -11.27 -9.74 15.81
CA MET A 182 -12.66 -10.19 15.86
C MET A 182 -12.93 -11.27 16.91
N ARG A 183 -11.92 -12.08 17.23
CA ARG A 183 -12.01 -13.19 18.23
C ARG A 183 -11.43 -12.84 19.57
N ALA A 184 -11.01 -11.61 19.77
CA ALA A 184 -10.41 -11.20 21.04
C ALA A 184 -11.40 -11.44 22.20
N PRO A 185 -10.94 -12.09 23.30
CA PRO A 185 -11.76 -12.38 24.48
C PRO A 185 -12.48 -11.14 25.04
N GLU A 186 -11.86 -9.98 24.89
CA GLU A 186 -12.34 -8.67 25.33
C GLU A 186 -13.70 -8.31 24.70
N PHE A 187 -14.00 -8.85 23.52
CA PHE A 187 -15.28 -8.62 22.85
C PHE A 187 -16.33 -9.69 23.18
N GLY A 188 -15.98 -10.81 23.82
CA GLY A 188 -16.94 -11.88 24.10
C GLY A 188 -17.52 -12.59 22.87
N GLY A 189 -16.82 -12.52 21.73
CA GLY A 189 -17.21 -13.17 20.46
C GLY A 189 -17.86 -12.23 19.45
N TRP A 190 -18.20 -12.79 18.28
CA TRP A 190 -18.67 -12.03 17.11
C TRP A 190 -19.95 -11.21 17.38
N THR A 191 -20.92 -11.80 18.07
CA THR A 191 -22.20 -11.13 18.35
C THR A 191 -21.98 -9.90 19.26
N ALA A 192 -21.18 -10.05 20.32
CA ALA A 192 -20.87 -8.97 21.21
C ALA A 192 -20.02 -7.88 20.53
N PHE A 193 -19.04 -8.27 19.71
CA PHE A 193 -18.27 -7.33 18.88
C PHE A 193 -19.17 -6.52 17.94
N SER A 194 -20.09 -7.21 17.23
CA SER A 194 -21.05 -6.55 16.33
C SER A 194 -21.99 -5.58 17.09
N ASN A 195 -22.42 -5.95 18.28
CA ASN A 195 -23.24 -5.07 19.13
C ASN A 195 -22.43 -3.85 19.62
N SER A 196 -21.17 -4.05 19.97
CA SER A 196 -20.27 -2.95 20.35
C SER A 196 -20.05 -1.98 19.20
N ILE A 197 -19.93 -2.46 17.95
CA ILE A 197 -19.87 -1.60 16.76
C ILE A 197 -21.16 -0.79 16.63
N LYS A 198 -22.31 -1.41 16.77
CA LYS A 198 -23.63 -0.72 16.70
C LYS A 198 -23.84 0.31 17.81
N ALA A 199 -23.17 0.14 18.93
CA ALA A 199 -23.22 1.07 20.06
C ALA A 199 -22.27 2.27 19.91
N LEU A 200 -21.41 2.29 18.88
CA LEU A 200 -20.59 3.46 18.58
C LEU A 200 -21.48 4.65 18.18
N ASP A 201 -20.93 5.86 18.35
CA ASP A 201 -21.60 7.09 17.89
C ASP A 201 -22.02 6.93 16.41
N PRO A 202 -23.28 7.17 16.04
CA PRO A 202 -23.74 7.14 14.66
C PRO A 202 -22.86 7.96 13.70
N LYS A 203 -22.31 9.09 14.15
CA LYS A 203 -21.38 9.91 13.39
C LYS A 203 -20.09 9.17 13.01
N PHE A 204 -19.71 8.14 13.77
CA PHE A 204 -18.56 7.30 13.49
C PHE A 204 -18.86 6.22 12.43
N LEU A 205 -20.14 5.86 12.28
CA LEU A 205 -20.58 4.78 11.38
C LEU A 205 -21.14 5.30 10.06
N GLU A 206 -21.43 6.58 9.94
CA GLU A 206 -22.10 7.18 8.79
C GLU A 206 -21.16 8.05 7.95
N VAL A 207 -21.49 8.19 6.66
CA VAL A 207 -20.90 9.24 5.82
C VAL A 207 -21.63 10.55 6.11
N PRO A 208 -20.99 11.54 6.74
CA PRO A 208 -21.68 12.64 7.40
C PRO A 208 -22.44 13.58 6.46
N LYS A 209 -22.00 13.75 5.22
CA LYS A 209 -22.58 14.71 4.26
C LYS A 209 -22.18 14.38 2.84
N VAL A 210 -22.89 14.98 1.86
CA VAL A 210 -22.50 14.93 0.45
C VAL A 210 -21.26 15.79 0.20
N ILE A 211 -21.29 17.04 0.66
CA ILE A 211 -20.19 18.01 0.55
C ILE A 211 -20.01 18.69 1.90
N ASN A 212 -18.77 19.00 2.24
CA ASN A 212 -18.42 19.87 3.36
C ASN A 212 -17.46 20.96 2.88
N PHE A 213 -17.87 22.22 2.97
CA PHE A 213 -17.07 23.37 2.56
C PHE A 213 -16.14 23.88 3.68
N GLY A 214 -16.17 23.29 4.87
CA GLY A 214 -15.29 23.66 5.98
C GLY A 214 -13.88 23.03 5.85
N LEU A 215 -12.87 23.76 6.27
CA LEU A 215 -11.52 23.22 6.45
C LEU A 215 -11.56 22.15 7.55
N GLY A 216 -11.00 20.97 7.28
CA GLY A 216 -10.99 19.85 8.23
C GLY A 216 -12.30 19.05 8.24
N GLY A 217 -13.13 19.18 7.21
CA GLY A 217 -14.32 18.37 7.03
C GLY A 217 -14.00 16.88 6.92
N GLY A 218 -14.85 16.03 7.55
CA GLY A 218 -14.73 14.59 7.50
C GLY A 218 -14.89 14.00 6.09
N TRP A 219 -14.86 12.69 6.00
CA TRP A 219 -14.99 11.92 4.76
C TRP A 219 -16.41 11.99 4.19
N THR A 220 -16.71 13.06 3.47
CA THR A 220 -17.98 13.23 2.76
C THR A 220 -18.05 12.35 1.54
N SER A 221 -19.24 12.14 0.98
CA SER A 221 -19.43 11.33 -0.25
C SER A 221 -18.56 11.84 -1.41
N VAL A 222 -18.48 13.17 -1.61
CA VAL A 222 -17.63 13.77 -2.65
C VAL A 222 -16.16 13.57 -2.36
N MET A 223 -15.73 13.68 -1.09
CA MET A 223 -14.34 13.42 -0.71
C MET A 223 -13.95 11.97 -0.96
N ILE A 224 -14.82 11.02 -0.63
CA ILE A 224 -14.62 9.59 -0.90
C ILE A 224 -14.47 9.34 -2.40
N LEU A 225 -15.38 9.89 -3.22
CA LEU A 225 -15.29 9.79 -4.68
C LEU A 225 -14.01 10.43 -5.23
N THR A 226 -13.65 11.61 -4.76
CA THR A 226 -12.40 12.28 -5.15
C THR A 226 -11.19 11.41 -4.85
N TYR A 227 -11.15 10.82 -3.66
CA TYR A 227 -10.08 9.93 -3.24
C TYR A 227 -9.99 8.67 -4.11
N MET A 228 -11.13 8.06 -4.44
CA MET A 228 -11.20 6.91 -5.35
C MET A 228 -10.57 7.22 -6.70
N PHE A 229 -10.92 8.35 -7.30
CA PHE A 229 -10.38 8.74 -8.61
C PHE A 229 -8.94 9.25 -8.54
N ALA A 230 -8.55 9.93 -7.46
CA ALA A 230 -7.16 10.36 -7.28
C ALA A 230 -6.18 9.19 -7.27
N LEU A 231 -6.53 8.08 -6.63
CA LEU A 231 -5.67 6.89 -6.56
C LEU A 231 -5.64 6.07 -7.86
N MET A 232 -6.55 6.31 -8.80
CA MET A 232 -6.47 5.75 -10.15
C MET A 232 -5.12 6.00 -10.83
N GLY A 233 -4.49 7.15 -10.55
CA GLY A 233 -3.22 7.56 -11.12
C GLY A 233 -2.01 6.71 -10.70
N ILE A 234 -2.11 5.92 -9.63
CA ILE A 234 -0.98 5.15 -9.09
C ILE A 234 -0.38 4.20 -10.14
N GLN A 235 -1.20 3.61 -10.99
CA GLN A 235 -0.77 2.68 -12.04
C GLN A 235 -0.07 3.37 -13.22
N SER A 236 -0.22 4.68 -13.34
CA SER A 236 0.47 5.51 -14.35
C SER A 236 1.72 6.18 -13.78
N SER A 237 2.04 5.96 -12.50
CA SER A 237 3.25 6.50 -11.90
C SER A 237 4.51 5.95 -12.58
N PRO A 238 5.64 6.68 -12.54
CA PRO A 238 6.89 6.21 -13.13
C PRO A 238 7.33 4.83 -12.65
N ALA A 239 7.16 4.55 -11.37
CA ALA A 239 7.51 3.25 -10.79
C ALA A 239 6.69 2.12 -11.41
N PHE A 240 5.37 2.27 -11.52
CA PHE A 240 4.51 1.24 -12.14
C PHE A 240 4.74 1.07 -13.63
N THR A 241 5.06 2.14 -14.35
CA THR A 241 5.44 2.06 -15.76
C THR A 241 6.71 1.21 -15.93
N MET A 242 7.70 1.36 -15.06
CA MET A 242 8.91 0.52 -15.09
C MET A 242 8.61 -0.95 -14.75
N TRP A 243 7.73 -1.22 -13.80
CA TRP A 243 7.23 -2.57 -13.54
C TRP A 243 6.57 -3.17 -14.79
N THR A 244 5.74 -2.39 -15.48
CA THR A 244 5.08 -2.80 -16.73
C THR A 244 6.11 -3.12 -17.82
N PHE A 245 7.18 -2.33 -17.97
CA PHE A 245 8.26 -2.63 -18.92
C PHE A 245 9.04 -3.88 -18.53
N GLY A 246 9.14 -4.22 -17.25
CA GLY A 246 9.94 -5.34 -16.73
C GLY A 246 9.35 -6.73 -16.97
N ILE A 247 8.08 -6.86 -17.32
CA ILE A 247 7.42 -8.16 -17.46
C ILE A 247 7.73 -8.85 -18.79
N LYS A 248 7.82 -10.19 -18.74
CA LYS A 248 8.08 -11.03 -19.91
C LYS A 248 6.92 -11.02 -20.92
N SER A 249 5.68 -10.94 -20.45
CA SER A 249 4.47 -10.92 -21.28
C SER A 249 3.37 -10.04 -20.65
N PRO A 250 2.38 -9.54 -21.41
CA PRO A 250 1.35 -8.68 -20.88
C PRO A 250 0.24 -9.42 -20.12
N LYS A 251 0.27 -10.75 -20.09
CA LYS A 251 -0.78 -11.59 -19.47
C LYS A 251 -1.06 -11.25 -18.00
N PRO A 252 -0.05 -11.00 -17.13
CA PRO A 252 -0.32 -10.73 -15.72
C PRO A 252 -0.95 -9.36 -15.44
N LEU A 253 -0.93 -8.42 -16.40
CA LEU A 253 -1.42 -7.06 -16.16
C LEU A 253 -2.90 -7.02 -15.73
N ALA A 254 -3.79 -7.67 -16.48
CA ALA A 254 -5.21 -7.71 -16.14
C ALA A 254 -5.47 -8.44 -14.82
N TRP A 255 -4.77 -9.54 -14.57
CA TRP A 255 -4.88 -10.30 -13.32
C TRP A 255 -4.42 -9.51 -12.12
N GLN A 256 -3.30 -8.78 -12.24
CA GLN A 256 -2.79 -7.94 -11.17
C GLN A 256 -3.77 -6.78 -10.90
N GLN A 257 -4.27 -6.13 -11.93
CA GLN A 257 -5.16 -4.99 -11.80
C GLN A 257 -6.53 -5.39 -11.24
N ALA A 258 -7.24 -6.28 -11.92
CA ALA A 258 -8.61 -6.61 -11.57
C ALA A 258 -8.70 -7.61 -10.42
N PHE A 259 -7.95 -8.72 -10.47
CA PHE A 259 -8.08 -9.77 -9.47
C PHE A 259 -7.29 -9.47 -8.19
N MET A 260 -5.99 -9.21 -8.30
CA MET A 260 -5.16 -9.04 -7.10
C MET A 260 -5.48 -7.75 -6.36
N SER A 261 -5.58 -6.62 -7.07
CA SER A 261 -5.84 -5.32 -6.44
C SER A 261 -7.28 -5.22 -5.94
N THR A 262 -8.28 -5.60 -6.75
CA THR A 262 -9.69 -5.42 -6.38
C THR A 262 -10.18 -6.51 -5.43
N PHE A 263 -10.05 -7.79 -5.83
CA PHE A 263 -10.63 -8.85 -5.01
C PHE A 263 -9.76 -9.20 -3.81
N VAL A 264 -8.47 -9.50 -4.02
CA VAL A 264 -7.63 -10.00 -2.91
C VAL A 264 -7.35 -8.90 -1.91
N VAL A 265 -6.78 -7.77 -2.35
CA VAL A 265 -6.43 -6.68 -1.44
C VAL A 265 -7.66 -5.89 -1.03
N GLY A 266 -8.60 -5.65 -1.95
CA GLY A 266 -9.84 -4.94 -1.65
C GLY A 266 -10.67 -5.67 -0.58
N PHE A 267 -10.78 -6.99 -0.65
CA PHE A 267 -11.42 -7.78 0.39
C PHE A 267 -10.69 -7.65 1.73
N ALA A 268 -9.36 -7.79 1.73
CA ALA A 268 -8.57 -7.65 2.94
C ALA A 268 -8.73 -6.26 3.58
N LEU A 269 -8.70 -5.20 2.76
CA LEU A 269 -8.89 -3.83 3.22
C LEU A 269 -10.30 -3.60 3.76
N PHE A 270 -11.32 -3.92 2.98
CA PHE A 270 -12.68 -3.55 3.34
C PHE A 270 -13.18 -4.27 4.60
N PHE A 271 -12.83 -5.55 4.76
CA PHE A 271 -13.27 -6.32 5.92
C PHE A 271 -12.29 -6.23 7.10
N PHE A 272 -11.07 -6.67 6.91
CA PHE A 272 -10.17 -6.89 8.05
C PHE A 272 -9.61 -5.59 8.62
N THR A 273 -9.27 -4.60 7.78
CA THR A 273 -8.79 -3.32 8.31
C THR A 273 -9.91 -2.51 8.96
N ALA A 274 -11.16 -2.65 8.49
CA ALA A 274 -12.30 -2.02 9.15
C ALA A 274 -12.48 -2.60 10.56
N PHE A 275 -12.42 -3.92 10.73
CA PHE A 275 -12.51 -4.54 12.05
C PHE A 275 -11.34 -4.15 12.95
N GLN A 276 -10.12 -4.04 12.42
CA GLN A 276 -8.97 -3.56 13.19
C GLN A 276 -9.20 -2.14 13.72
N GLY A 277 -9.60 -1.21 12.84
CA GLY A 277 -9.84 0.18 13.23
C GLY A 277 -10.99 0.34 14.22
N MET A 278 -12.13 -0.28 13.95
CA MET A 278 -13.30 -0.25 14.83
C MET A 278 -13.05 -0.96 16.15
N GLY A 279 -12.39 -2.13 16.11
CA GLY A 279 -12.03 -2.86 17.32
C GLY A 279 -11.12 -2.04 18.23
N ALA A 280 -10.10 -1.40 17.69
CA ALA A 280 -9.24 -0.50 18.46
C ALA A 280 -10.02 0.68 19.06
N LYS A 281 -10.99 1.23 18.33
CA LYS A 281 -11.85 2.31 18.83
C LYS A 281 -12.70 1.87 20.01
N ILE A 282 -13.31 0.69 19.93
CA ILE A 282 -14.13 0.11 21.01
C ILE A 282 -13.26 -0.12 22.26
N LEU A 283 -12.07 -0.70 22.08
CA LEU A 283 -11.14 -0.94 23.21
C LEU A 283 -10.70 0.37 23.87
N GLN A 284 -10.43 1.40 23.07
CA GLN A 284 -10.11 2.73 23.62
C GLN A 284 -11.26 3.29 24.44
N LEU A 285 -12.48 3.24 23.91
CA LEU A 285 -13.67 3.75 24.62
C LEU A 285 -14.03 2.92 25.85
N ALA A 286 -13.72 1.62 25.84
CA ALA A 286 -13.85 0.74 27.00
C ALA A 286 -12.78 0.97 28.08
N GLY A 287 -11.83 1.88 27.85
CA GLY A 287 -10.76 2.19 28.81
C GLY A 287 -9.65 1.15 28.89
N HIS A 288 -9.45 0.34 27.83
CA HIS A 288 -8.37 -0.64 27.81
C HIS A 288 -7.01 0.06 27.83
N ALA A 289 -6.18 -0.23 28.84
CA ALA A 289 -4.95 0.50 29.14
C ALA A 289 -3.97 0.59 27.95
N ALA A 290 -3.84 -0.48 27.14
CA ALA A 290 -2.96 -0.47 25.97
C ALA A 290 -3.40 0.54 24.88
N PHE A 291 -4.64 0.97 24.88
CA PHE A 291 -5.21 1.87 23.87
C PHE A 291 -5.46 3.31 24.38
N ALA A 292 -5.00 3.65 25.59
CA ALA A 292 -5.19 4.99 26.17
C ALA A 292 -4.51 6.08 25.33
N ASP A 293 -3.25 5.86 24.93
CA ASP A 293 -2.42 6.86 24.26
C ASP A 293 -2.10 6.50 22.79
N VAL A 294 -2.99 5.73 22.13
CA VAL A 294 -2.77 5.39 20.72
C VAL A 294 -3.06 6.55 19.79
N ASN A 295 -2.36 6.58 18.68
CA ASN A 295 -2.60 7.48 17.56
C ASN A 295 -2.72 6.70 16.25
N GLN A 296 -3.02 7.37 15.15
CA GLN A 296 -3.20 6.76 13.85
C GLN A 296 -2.05 5.82 13.43
N ALA A 297 -0.80 6.13 13.75
CA ALA A 297 0.36 5.35 13.37
C ALA A 297 0.64 4.17 14.34
N THR A 298 0.16 4.25 15.58
CA THR A 298 0.45 3.25 16.63
C THR A 298 -0.68 2.27 16.88
N VAL A 299 -1.90 2.55 16.41
CA VAL A 299 -3.08 1.66 16.57
C VAL A 299 -2.78 0.22 16.16
N VAL A 300 -2.30 0.01 14.94
CA VAL A 300 -2.03 -1.34 14.42
C VAL A 300 -0.87 -2.02 15.14
N PRO A 301 0.29 -1.37 15.34
CA PRO A 301 1.34 -1.94 16.17
C PRO A 301 0.87 -2.35 17.57
N VAL A 302 0.00 -1.57 18.22
CA VAL A 302 -0.56 -1.91 19.55
C VAL A 302 -1.51 -3.10 19.44
N LEU A 303 -2.39 -3.16 18.43
CA LEU A 303 -3.22 -4.34 18.16
C LEU A 303 -2.36 -5.60 17.96
N MET A 304 -1.27 -5.50 17.20
CA MET A 304 -0.34 -6.62 17.00
C MET A 304 0.26 -7.08 18.32
N LYS A 305 0.79 -6.15 19.12
CA LYS A 305 1.40 -6.44 20.41
C LYS A 305 0.42 -7.06 21.41
N THR A 306 -0.86 -6.65 21.35
CA THR A 306 -1.90 -7.09 22.30
C THR A 306 -2.49 -8.45 21.92
N PHE A 307 -2.77 -8.68 20.63
CA PHE A 307 -3.57 -9.83 20.21
C PHE A 307 -2.80 -10.91 19.44
N LEU A 308 -1.65 -10.59 18.85
CA LEU A 308 -0.87 -11.64 18.19
C LEU A 308 -0.02 -12.41 19.18
N PRO A 309 0.13 -13.73 18.98
CA PRO A 309 1.10 -14.51 19.75
C PRO A 309 2.53 -13.98 19.59
N PRO A 310 3.41 -14.11 20.60
CA PRO A 310 4.76 -13.54 20.58
C PRO A 310 5.66 -13.99 19.42
N PHE A 311 5.32 -15.11 18.76
CA PHE A 311 6.08 -15.65 17.63
C PHE A 311 5.59 -15.12 16.26
N MET A 312 4.52 -14.32 16.19
CA MET A 312 3.96 -13.66 15.01
C MET A 312 4.30 -12.17 14.99
#